data_ae258abe28bc41b4c0cf61b17c4cee46
#
_entry.id   ae258abe28bc41b4c0cf61b17c4cee46
#
_cell.length_a   1.000
_cell.length_b   1.000
_cell.length_c   1.000
_cell.angle_alpha   90.00
_cell.angle_beta   90.00
_cell.angle_gamma   90.00
#
_symmetry.space_group_name_H-M   'P 1'
#
loop_
_entity.id
_entity.type
_entity.pdbx_description
1 polymer ?
#
loop_
_entity_poly.entity_id
_entity_poly.type
_entity_poly.pdbx_seq_one_letter_code
_entity_poly.pdbx_strand_id
1 'polypeptide(L)'
;MDLETINVEKIEKVAIIKLNRPELLNAVNEQLVWDFQKATESVKNDESIRVVIITGSGRGFSAGADLSERKASWKGSKDALMRGYKPFFENITSMPKPVIGAIAGPAAGIGAAIAMSCDLRVMSDDSYILSVFSNIAL
;
A
#
# COMPACT_ATOMS: atom_id res chain seq x y z
N MET A 1 0.27 -2.73 -17.80
CA MET A 1 -0.74 -2.73 -16.72
C MET A 1 -1.16 -1.28 -16.54
N ASP A 2 -2.43 -1.01 -16.70
CA ASP A 2 -2.93 0.36 -16.61
C ASP A 2 -3.35 0.61 -15.15
N LEU A 3 -2.53 1.37 -14.41
CA LEU A 3 -2.71 1.70 -13.00
C LEU A 3 -2.66 3.22 -12.86
N GLU A 4 -3.67 3.81 -12.21
CA GLU A 4 -3.78 5.26 -12.07
C GLU A 4 -3.06 5.79 -10.82
N THR A 5 -3.07 5.00 -9.75
CA THR A 5 -2.63 5.43 -8.42
C THR A 5 -1.43 4.65 -7.88
N ILE A 6 -0.91 3.74 -8.68
CA ILE A 6 0.26 2.91 -8.37
C ILE A 6 1.23 2.94 -9.54
N ASN A 7 2.50 3.11 -9.25
CA ASN A 7 3.58 2.88 -10.21
C ASN A 7 4.30 1.58 -9.87
N VAL A 8 4.49 0.71 -10.86
CA VAL A 8 5.31 -0.49 -10.72
C VAL A 8 6.53 -0.36 -11.60
N GLU A 9 7.69 -0.33 -11.00
CA GLU A 9 8.99 -0.28 -11.66
C GLU A 9 9.71 -1.61 -11.45
N LYS A 10 10.34 -2.11 -12.49
CA LYS A 10 11.17 -3.32 -12.42
C LYS A 10 12.60 -2.96 -12.75
N ILE A 11 13.50 -3.24 -11.82
CA ILE A 11 14.94 -3.04 -11.98
C ILE A 11 15.61 -4.40 -11.75
N GLU A 12 16.12 -4.99 -12.81
CA GLU A 12 16.66 -6.35 -12.78
C GLU A 12 15.68 -7.36 -12.17
N LYS A 13 15.94 -7.86 -10.97
CA LYS A 13 15.10 -8.83 -10.24
C LYS A 13 14.32 -8.22 -9.08
N VAL A 14 14.25 -6.89 -9.03
CA VAL A 14 13.54 -6.14 -8.00
C VAL A 14 12.31 -5.48 -8.60
N ALA A 15 11.15 -5.66 -7.99
CA ALA A 15 9.96 -4.88 -8.28
C ALA A 15 9.76 -3.81 -7.21
N ILE A 16 9.53 -2.58 -7.63
CA ILE A 16 9.22 -1.46 -6.75
C ILE A 16 7.77 -1.05 -7.00
N ILE A 17 6.92 -1.22 -6.01
CA ILE A 17 5.52 -0.79 -6.01
C ILE A 17 5.45 0.54 -5.27
N LYS A 18 5.13 1.63 -5.98
CA LYS A 18 5.01 2.97 -5.41
C LYS A 18 3.54 3.38 -5.33
N LEU A 19 3.06 3.70 -4.14
CA LEU A 19 1.80 4.42 -3.97
C LEU A 19 1.97 5.81 -4.57
N ASN A 20 1.11 6.22 -5.49
CA ASN A 20 1.34 7.39 -6.32
C ASN A 20 0.16 8.38 -6.31
N ARG A 21 -0.15 8.88 -5.12
CA ARG A 21 -1.03 10.02 -4.85
C ARG A 21 -0.32 11.02 -3.93
N PRO A 22 0.87 11.54 -4.30
CA PRO A 22 1.73 12.30 -3.39
C PRO A 22 1.08 13.59 -2.88
N GLU A 23 0.19 14.21 -3.64
CA GLU A 23 -0.57 15.41 -3.27
C GLU A 23 -1.51 15.19 -2.08
N LEU A 24 -1.94 13.96 -1.84
CA LEU A 24 -2.77 13.53 -0.72
C LEU A 24 -2.03 12.61 0.24
N LEU A 25 -0.68 12.69 0.28
CA LEU A 25 0.17 11.82 1.09
C LEU A 25 -0.15 10.32 0.90
N ASN A 26 -0.43 9.93 -0.32
CA ASN A 26 -0.78 8.56 -0.70
C ASN A 26 -1.97 8.00 0.10
N ALA A 27 -2.97 8.84 0.39
CA ALA A 27 -4.21 8.41 1.00
C ALA A 27 -4.91 7.36 0.13
N VAL A 28 -5.41 6.32 0.78
CA VAL A 28 -5.96 5.12 0.14
C VAL A 28 -7.43 5.32 -0.16
N ASN A 29 -7.75 5.57 -1.43
CA ASN A 29 -9.10 5.56 -1.98
C ASN A 29 -9.42 4.21 -2.65
N GLU A 30 -10.63 4.03 -3.13
CA GLU A 30 -11.07 2.79 -3.78
C GLU A 30 -10.19 2.44 -5.01
N GLN A 31 -9.84 3.43 -5.84
CA GLN A 31 -9.00 3.19 -7.01
C GLN A 31 -7.61 2.65 -6.60
N LEU A 32 -7.00 3.24 -5.57
CA LEU A 32 -5.72 2.77 -5.06
C LEU A 32 -5.82 1.33 -4.52
N VAL A 33 -6.92 0.97 -3.88
CA VAL A 33 -7.14 -0.41 -3.42
C VAL A 33 -7.11 -1.39 -4.60
N TRP A 34 -7.85 -1.09 -5.68
CA TRP A 34 -7.89 -1.96 -6.86
C TRP A 34 -6.55 -2.03 -7.59
N ASP A 35 -5.89 -0.89 -7.74
CA ASP A 35 -4.58 -0.83 -8.37
C ASP A 35 -3.53 -1.60 -7.56
N PHE A 36 -3.58 -1.48 -6.23
CA PHE A 36 -2.63 -2.15 -5.36
C PHE A 36 -2.85 -3.68 -5.32
N GLN A 37 -4.11 -4.15 -5.40
CA GLN A 37 -4.39 -5.57 -5.59
C GLN A 37 -3.75 -6.09 -6.88
N LYS A 38 -4.01 -5.42 -8.02
CA LYS A 38 -3.45 -5.81 -9.33
C LYS A 38 -1.92 -5.78 -9.31
N ALA A 39 -1.31 -4.75 -8.73
CA ALA A 39 0.14 -4.61 -8.65
C ALA A 39 0.76 -5.74 -7.83
N THR A 40 0.24 -5.99 -6.63
CA THR A 40 0.75 -7.04 -5.73
C THR A 40 0.56 -8.44 -6.31
N GLU A 41 -0.58 -8.72 -6.94
CA GLU A 41 -0.85 -9.98 -7.62
C GLU A 41 0.09 -10.21 -8.81
N SER A 42 0.27 -9.19 -9.66
CA SER A 42 1.17 -9.28 -10.81
C SER A 42 2.60 -9.58 -10.40
N VAL A 43 3.11 -8.87 -9.39
CA VAL A 43 4.49 -9.07 -8.90
C VAL A 43 4.63 -10.43 -8.19
N LYS A 44 3.61 -10.88 -7.47
CA LYS A 44 3.58 -12.18 -6.81
C LYS A 44 3.78 -13.32 -7.82
N ASN A 45 3.12 -13.23 -8.97
CA ASN A 45 3.13 -14.25 -10.01
C ASN A 45 4.30 -14.11 -11.01
N ASP A 46 5.10 -13.05 -10.90
CA ASP A 46 6.24 -12.83 -11.80
C ASP A 46 7.49 -13.57 -11.29
N GLU A 47 7.82 -14.69 -11.92
CA GLU A 47 8.97 -15.53 -11.57
C GLU A 47 10.32 -14.85 -11.81
N SER A 48 10.38 -13.79 -12.62
CA SER A 48 11.62 -13.04 -12.86
C SER A 48 11.99 -12.17 -11.66
N ILE A 49 11.03 -11.81 -10.79
CA ILE A 49 11.22 -10.98 -9.62
C ILE A 49 11.60 -11.81 -8.40
N ARG A 50 12.61 -11.35 -7.67
CA ARG A 50 13.14 -12.00 -6.47
C ARG A 50 12.89 -11.21 -5.18
N VAL A 51 12.68 -9.90 -5.28
CA VAL A 51 12.44 -9.01 -4.15
C VAL A 51 11.40 -7.98 -4.53
N VAL A 52 10.53 -7.64 -3.61
CA VAL A 52 9.53 -6.57 -3.75
C VAL A 52 9.83 -5.46 -2.77
N ILE A 53 9.80 -4.21 -3.25
CA ILE A 53 9.86 -3.03 -2.41
C ILE A 53 8.51 -2.33 -2.52
N ILE A 54 7.91 -1.97 -1.39
CA ILE A 54 6.71 -1.14 -1.31
C ILE A 54 7.10 0.21 -0.71
N THR A 55 6.75 1.30 -1.38
CA THR A 55 7.07 2.66 -0.93
C THR A 55 5.98 3.65 -1.35
N GLY A 56 6.06 4.89 -0.88
CA GLY A 56 5.21 6.00 -1.30
C GLY A 56 5.97 7.00 -2.15
N SER A 57 5.31 7.59 -3.14
CA SER A 57 5.82 8.76 -3.87
C SER A 57 5.71 10.01 -3.01
N GLY A 58 6.68 10.93 -3.15
CA GLY A 58 6.67 12.20 -2.42
C GLY A 58 7.12 12.06 -0.98
N ARG A 59 6.58 12.91 -0.09
CA ARG A 59 7.04 13.10 1.29
C ARG A 59 6.43 12.16 2.33
N GLY A 60 5.51 11.28 1.94
CA GLY A 60 4.83 10.36 2.85
C GLY A 60 4.77 8.95 2.30
N PHE A 61 4.74 7.97 3.18
CA PHE A 61 4.45 6.60 2.78
C PHE A 61 2.96 6.44 2.44
N SER A 62 2.09 6.63 3.43
CA SER A 62 0.63 6.70 3.23
C SER A 62 -0.04 7.28 4.47
N ALA A 63 -0.93 8.25 4.28
CA ALA A 63 -1.72 8.86 5.35
C ALA A 63 -2.89 8.00 5.82
N GLY A 64 -3.13 6.85 5.23
CA GLY A 64 -4.26 5.97 5.56
C GLY A 64 -5.45 6.15 4.62
N ALA A 65 -6.64 5.77 5.09
CA ALA A 65 -7.84 5.86 4.27
C ALA A 65 -8.15 7.31 3.85
N ASP A 66 -8.56 7.49 2.59
CA ASP A 66 -8.98 8.79 2.07
C ASP A 66 -10.37 9.16 2.63
N LEU A 67 -10.39 9.95 3.69
CA LEU A 67 -11.62 10.37 4.35
C LEU A 67 -12.45 11.38 3.50
N SER A 68 -11.88 11.93 2.44
CA SER A 68 -12.57 12.83 1.51
C SER A 68 -13.35 12.09 0.42
N GLU A 69 -13.10 10.80 0.24
CA GLU A 69 -13.77 10.01 -0.79
C GLU A 69 -15.27 9.88 -0.52
N ARG A 70 -16.09 10.39 -1.45
CA ARG A 70 -17.55 10.43 -1.33
C ARG A 70 -18.28 9.40 -2.19
N LYS A 71 -17.59 8.76 -3.13
CA LYS A 71 -18.19 7.92 -4.18
C LYS A 71 -17.67 6.49 -4.21
N ALA A 72 -17.11 6.00 -3.10
CA ALA A 72 -16.70 4.61 -3.04
C ALA A 72 -17.90 3.66 -3.23
N SER A 73 -17.69 2.58 -3.97
CA SER A 73 -18.73 1.59 -4.29
C SER A 73 -18.98 0.57 -3.18
N TRP A 74 -18.31 0.71 -2.03
CA TRP A 74 -18.42 -0.21 -0.90
C TRP A 74 -19.83 -0.18 -0.29
N LYS A 75 -20.39 -1.36 -0.06
CA LYS A 75 -21.67 -1.54 0.67
C LYS A 75 -21.55 -1.39 2.18
N GLY A 76 -20.42 -0.89 2.66
CA GLY A 76 -20.07 -0.69 4.07
C GLY A 76 -18.68 -1.18 4.40
N SER A 77 -18.24 -0.97 5.64
CA SER A 77 -16.87 -1.28 6.08
C SER A 77 -16.50 -2.76 5.89
N LYS A 78 -17.41 -3.68 6.14
CA LYS A 78 -17.16 -5.11 5.91
C LYS A 78 -16.85 -5.41 4.45
N ASP A 79 -17.60 -4.81 3.52
CA ASP A 79 -17.41 -5.00 2.08
C ASP A 79 -16.06 -4.43 1.63
N ALA A 80 -15.70 -3.24 2.09
CA ALA A 80 -14.40 -2.62 1.84
C ALA A 80 -13.25 -3.51 2.36
N LEU A 81 -13.38 -4.06 3.56
CA LEU A 81 -12.38 -4.94 4.13
C LEU A 81 -12.25 -6.25 3.34
N MET A 82 -13.35 -6.92 3.05
CA MET A 82 -13.32 -8.26 2.46
C MET A 82 -12.98 -8.26 0.97
N ARG A 83 -13.53 -7.34 0.19
CA ARG A 83 -13.27 -7.23 -1.26
C ARG A 83 -12.08 -6.34 -1.60
N GLY A 84 -11.86 -5.31 -0.78
CA GLY A 84 -10.84 -4.29 -1.02
C GLY A 84 -9.51 -4.62 -0.35
N TYR A 85 -9.44 -4.46 0.95
CA TYR A 85 -8.15 -4.50 1.66
C TYR A 85 -7.60 -5.92 1.81
N LYS A 86 -8.43 -6.89 2.16
CA LYS A 86 -8.00 -8.26 2.43
C LYS A 86 -7.16 -8.87 1.28
N PRO A 87 -7.57 -8.79 0.00
CA PRO A 87 -6.82 -9.43 -1.08
C PRO A 87 -5.39 -8.92 -1.23
N PHE A 88 -5.13 -7.62 -1.14
CA PHE A 88 -3.76 -7.15 -1.25
C PHE A 88 -2.93 -7.48 -0.01
N PHE A 89 -3.52 -7.51 1.20
CA PHE A 89 -2.80 -7.99 2.38
C PHE A 89 -2.45 -9.47 2.25
N GLU A 90 -3.36 -10.31 1.76
CA GLU A 90 -3.08 -11.70 1.46
C GLU A 90 -1.97 -11.85 0.42
N ASN A 91 -1.95 -11.01 -0.61
CA ASN A 91 -0.87 -11.00 -1.59
C ASN A 91 0.49 -10.67 -0.96
N ILE A 92 0.55 -9.66 -0.09
CA ILE A 92 1.78 -9.28 0.61
C ILE A 92 2.24 -10.40 1.54
N THR A 93 1.36 -10.88 2.43
CA THR A 93 1.73 -11.84 3.47
C THR A 93 2.01 -13.25 2.95
N SER A 94 1.45 -13.61 1.80
CA SER A 94 1.72 -14.89 1.11
C SER A 94 2.67 -14.75 -0.08
N MET A 95 3.39 -13.61 -0.18
CA MET A 95 4.37 -13.38 -1.24
C MET A 95 5.50 -14.40 -1.16
N PRO A 96 5.81 -15.18 -2.22
CA PRO A 96 6.87 -16.19 -2.20
C PRO A 96 8.29 -15.58 -2.35
N LYS A 97 8.43 -14.30 -2.04
CA LYS A 97 9.68 -13.53 -2.10
C LYS A 97 9.66 -12.43 -1.04
N PRO A 98 10.82 -11.98 -0.53
CA PRO A 98 10.88 -10.91 0.48
C PRO A 98 10.18 -9.64 0.02
N VAL A 99 9.38 -9.05 0.93
CA VAL A 99 8.73 -7.75 0.75
C VAL A 99 9.34 -6.76 1.73
N ILE A 100 9.94 -5.69 1.20
CA ILE A 100 10.60 -4.65 1.97
C ILE A 100 9.75 -3.38 1.90
N GLY A 101 9.33 -2.87 3.05
CA GLY A 101 8.73 -1.55 3.17
C GLY A 101 9.80 -0.47 3.24
N ALA A 102 9.87 0.40 2.24
CA ALA A 102 10.73 1.60 2.29
C ALA A 102 9.85 2.80 2.73
N ILE A 103 9.95 3.15 4.00
CA ILE A 103 9.07 4.09 4.68
C ILE A 103 9.75 5.45 4.77
N ALA A 104 9.36 6.36 3.90
CA ALA A 104 9.78 7.76 3.93
C ALA A 104 8.60 8.62 4.38
N GLY A 105 8.71 9.27 5.56
CA GLY A 105 7.64 10.06 6.15
C GLY A 105 6.53 9.23 6.80
N PRO A 106 5.32 9.81 6.98
CA PRO A 106 4.25 9.19 7.73
C PRO A 106 3.67 7.92 7.08
N ALA A 107 3.43 6.90 7.91
CA ALA A 107 2.64 5.71 7.60
C ALA A 107 1.55 5.58 8.67
N ALA A 108 0.30 5.94 8.33
CA ALA A 108 -0.78 6.03 9.29
C ALA A 108 -1.98 5.15 8.91
N GLY A 109 -2.72 4.65 9.88
CA GLY A 109 -3.91 3.83 9.67
C GLY A 109 -3.66 2.64 8.76
N ILE A 110 -4.39 2.54 7.64
CA ILE A 110 -4.17 1.47 6.64
C ILE A 110 -2.76 1.54 6.02
N GLY A 111 -2.15 2.73 5.93
CA GLY A 111 -0.76 2.89 5.53
C GLY A 111 0.21 2.23 6.53
N ALA A 112 -0.05 2.39 7.83
CA ALA A 112 0.69 1.68 8.87
C ALA A 112 0.52 0.16 8.74
N ALA A 113 -0.70 -0.31 8.46
CA ALA A 113 -0.95 -1.74 8.26
C ALA A 113 -0.18 -2.30 7.04
N ILE A 114 -0.10 -1.56 5.93
CA ILE A 114 0.71 -1.93 4.77
C ILE A 114 2.19 -2.04 5.17
N ALA A 115 2.73 -1.01 5.84
CA ALA A 115 4.11 -1.00 6.32
C ALA A 115 4.42 -2.19 7.26
N MET A 116 3.49 -2.50 8.16
CA MET A 116 3.62 -3.61 9.12
C MET A 116 3.51 -4.99 8.47
N SER A 117 2.83 -5.11 7.33
CA SER A 117 2.66 -6.37 6.59
C SER A 117 3.91 -6.78 5.80
N CYS A 118 4.85 -5.85 5.58
CA CYS A 118 6.13 -6.15 4.94
C CYS A 118 7.00 -7.03 5.86
N ASP A 119 7.85 -7.86 5.27
CA ASP A 119 8.79 -8.71 6.01
C ASP A 119 9.86 -7.88 6.70
N LEU A 120 10.39 -6.90 6.01
CA LEU A 120 11.43 -5.97 6.49
C LEU A 120 10.99 -4.52 6.25
N ARG A 121 11.52 -3.60 7.06
CA ARG A 121 11.30 -2.16 6.92
C ARG A 121 12.60 -1.40 6.98
N VAL A 122 12.76 -0.46 6.05
CA VAL A 122 13.79 0.58 6.10
C VAL A 122 13.05 1.90 6.24
N MET A 123 13.39 2.68 7.24
CA MET A 123 12.67 3.90 7.59
C MET A 123 13.61 5.08 7.57
N SER A 124 13.17 6.23 7.06
CA SER A 124 13.91 7.49 7.23
C SER A 124 13.81 7.97 8.69
N ASP A 125 14.77 8.77 9.13
CA ASP A 125 14.87 9.23 10.53
C ASP A 125 13.65 10.04 10.97
N ASP A 126 13.00 10.72 10.04
CA ASP A 126 11.78 11.53 10.25
C ASP A 126 10.47 10.78 9.98
N SER A 127 10.56 9.51 9.63
CA SER A 127 9.38 8.69 9.39
C SER A 127 8.82 8.11 10.68
N TYR A 128 7.53 7.79 10.65
CA TYR A 128 6.85 7.13 11.76
C TYR A 128 5.71 6.24 11.30
N ILE A 129 5.38 5.25 12.12
CA ILE A 129 4.22 4.38 11.95
C ILE A 129 3.23 4.72 13.06
N LEU A 130 1.98 5.06 12.69
CA LEU A 130 0.96 5.52 13.61
C LEU A 130 -0.38 4.82 13.41
N SER A 131 -0.89 4.18 14.46
CA SER A 131 -2.27 3.70 14.50
C SER A 131 -3.18 4.84 14.95
N VAL A 132 -3.95 5.40 13.99
CA VAL A 132 -4.79 6.59 14.22
C VAL A 132 -6.27 6.29 14.43
N PHE A 133 -6.65 5.02 14.48
CA PHE A 133 -8.07 4.62 14.48
C PHE A 133 -8.85 5.20 15.67
N SER A 134 -8.26 5.23 16.85
CA SER A 134 -8.90 5.82 18.04
C SER A 134 -9.17 7.32 17.91
N ASN A 135 -8.39 8.05 17.10
CA ASN A 135 -8.56 9.48 16.88
C ASN A 135 -9.81 9.81 16.04
N ILE A 136 -10.33 8.83 15.32
CA ILE A 136 -11.52 8.94 14.48
C ILE A 136 -12.65 8.00 14.93
N ALA A 137 -12.59 7.55 16.18
CA ALA A 137 -13.57 6.67 16.82
C ALA A 137 -13.76 5.30 16.12
N LEU A 138 -12.66 4.72 15.62
CA LEU A 138 -12.62 3.38 15.07
C LEU A 138 -11.80 2.43 15.93
#